data_392d6886d26f62d90be01937cf9123a4
#
_entry.id   392d6886d26f62d90be01937cf9123a4
#
_cell.length_a   1.000
_cell.length_b   1.000
_cell.length_c   1.000
_cell.angle_alpha   90.00
_cell.angle_beta   90.00
_cell.angle_gamma   90.00
#
_symmetry.space_group_name_H-M   'P 1'
#
loop_
_entity.id
_entity.type
_entity.pdbx_description
1 polymer ?
#
loop_
_entity_poly.entity_id
_entity_poly.type
_entity_poly.pdbx_seq_one_letter_code
_entity_poly.pdbx_strand_id
1 'polypeptide(L)'
;MEFKVQDYKKGQPRWCPGCGDHFFLASLHKAMAEIGVEPWNTAVISGIGCSSRLPHYMATYGMNTIHGRAAAIATGCKVANPDLTVWQVSGDGDGLAIGGNHFIHANRRNINLNMILLNNRIYGLTKGQYSPTSPRGFVSKSSPYGTVEDPFRPAELCFGARGHFFARAVATDAPGTVEILKAAYNHKGAAVCEILQNCVIFNNGTHDAVYSKEGRAKNAIYVEHDKPLIFGENREYGLMQEGFGLKIVKIGENGITEKDILVHDAHCEDNTLQLKLALMGNGDGFPVALGVIRDVDAPTYDDCVTAQIEEVKAQKKYHNFAELLETNDIWEVK
;
A
#
# COMPACT_ATOMS: atom_id res chain seq x y z
N MET A 1 -17.41 19.32 10.26
CA MET A 1 -18.64 18.62 9.77
C MET A 1 -18.34 17.15 9.92
N GLU A 2 -19.23 16.33 10.46
CA GLU A 2 -19.00 14.89 10.61
C GLU A 2 -19.52 14.19 9.35
N PHE A 3 -18.64 13.49 8.63
CA PHE A 3 -19.00 12.75 7.43
C PHE A 3 -19.38 11.31 7.78
N LYS A 4 -20.38 10.79 7.06
CA LYS A 4 -20.85 9.41 7.20
C LYS A 4 -20.39 8.55 6.04
N VAL A 5 -20.35 7.25 6.22
CA VAL A 5 -20.04 6.27 5.17
C VAL A 5 -20.81 6.53 3.86
N GLN A 6 -22.06 6.99 3.96
CA GLN A 6 -22.90 7.27 2.79
C GLN A 6 -22.40 8.45 1.95
N ASP A 7 -21.71 9.40 2.56
CA ASP A 7 -21.20 10.60 1.88
C ASP A 7 -20.04 10.28 0.91
N TYR A 8 -19.40 9.12 1.08
CA TYR A 8 -18.33 8.65 0.20
C TYR A 8 -18.80 7.68 -0.88
N LYS A 9 -20.07 7.23 -0.84
CA LYS A 9 -20.60 6.24 -1.79
C LYS A 9 -21.13 6.88 -3.05
N LYS A 10 -20.76 6.31 -4.21
CA LYS A 10 -21.26 6.70 -5.52
C LYS A 10 -21.50 5.48 -6.40
N GLY A 11 -22.66 5.45 -7.07
CA GLY A 11 -23.00 4.37 -8.00
C GLY A 11 -23.13 2.99 -7.34
N GLN A 12 -23.19 1.95 -8.16
CA GLN A 12 -23.19 0.57 -7.73
C GLN A 12 -21.97 -0.17 -8.27
N PRO A 13 -21.20 -0.83 -7.42
CA PRO A 13 -20.04 -1.63 -7.83
C PRO A 13 -20.43 -2.74 -8.81
N ARG A 14 -19.64 -2.91 -9.88
CA ARG A 14 -19.88 -3.90 -10.94
C ARG A 14 -18.76 -4.94 -11.02
N TRP A 15 -18.15 -5.25 -9.90
CA TRP A 15 -17.23 -6.38 -9.80
C TRP A 15 -17.98 -7.70 -9.73
N CYS A 16 -17.28 -8.81 -9.92
CA CYS A 16 -17.87 -10.15 -9.79
C CYS A 16 -18.45 -10.35 -8.39
N PRO A 17 -19.56 -11.09 -8.25
CA PRO A 17 -20.08 -11.46 -6.93
C PRO A 17 -19.00 -12.20 -6.12
N GLY A 18 -18.79 -11.78 -4.88
CA GLY A 18 -17.75 -12.35 -3.99
C GLY A 18 -16.33 -11.85 -4.23
N CYS A 19 -16.10 -10.96 -5.19
CA CYS A 19 -14.79 -10.34 -5.41
C CYS A 19 -14.33 -9.54 -4.19
N GLY A 20 -13.06 -9.66 -3.83
CA GLY A 20 -12.47 -8.95 -2.69
C GLY A 20 -12.52 -7.42 -2.78
N ASP A 21 -12.61 -6.88 -4.00
CA ASP A 21 -12.74 -5.43 -4.22
C ASP A 21 -14.00 -4.83 -3.55
N HIS A 22 -15.08 -5.60 -3.40
CA HIS A 22 -16.28 -5.16 -2.68
C HIS A 22 -16.02 -4.95 -1.19
N PHE A 23 -15.29 -5.87 -0.56
CA PHE A 23 -14.93 -5.80 0.86
C PHE A 23 -13.98 -4.63 1.11
N PHE A 24 -12.98 -4.47 0.25
CA PHE A 24 -12.05 -3.34 0.34
C PHE A 24 -12.76 -1.99 0.19
N LEU A 25 -13.63 -1.83 -0.80
CA LEU A 25 -14.40 -0.59 -1.00
C LEU A 25 -15.23 -0.22 0.23
N ALA A 26 -15.88 -1.22 0.86
CA ALA A 26 -16.65 -0.98 2.09
C ALA A 26 -15.75 -0.51 3.24
N SER A 27 -14.56 -1.11 3.39
CA SER A 27 -13.56 -0.72 4.39
C SER A 27 -13.00 0.68 4.12
N LEU A 28 -12.73 1.05 2.86
CA LEU A 28 -12.26 2.38 2.49
C LEU A 28 -13.31 3.47 2.81
N HIS A 29 -14.59 3.24 2.45
CA HIS A 29 -15.65 4.17 2.81
C HIS A 29 -15.75 4.37 4.32
N LYS A 30 -15.60 3.29 5.10
CA LYS A 30 -15.62 3.34 6.57
C LYS A 30 -14.41 4.09 7.11
N ALA A 31 -13.21 3.78 6.63
CA ALA A 31 -11.98 4.48 7.03
C ALA A 31 -12.07 5.98 6.76
N MET A 32 -12.51 6.38 5.57
CA MET A 32 -12.67 7.80 5.23
C MET A 32 -13.68 8.52 6.14
N ALA A 33 -14.78 7.85 6.51
CA ALA A 33 -15.77 8.41 7.43
C ALA A 33 -15.22 8.56 8.85
N GLU A 34 -14.45 7.58 9.34
CA GLU A 34 -13.82 7.63 10.66
C GLU A 34 -12.69 8.67 10.74
N ILE A 35 -11.94 8.85 9.66
CA ILE A 35 -10.90 9.87 9.52
C ILE A 35 -11.53 11.27 9.41
N GLY A 36 -12.70 11.37 8.77
CA GLY A 36 -13.38 12.64 8.52
C GLY A 36 -12.80 13.43 7.34
N VAL A 37 -12.18 12.77 6.35
CA VAL A 37 -11.63 13.45 5.16
C VAL A 37 -12.74 14.11 4.35
N GLU A 38 -12.51 15.34 3.92
CA GLU A 38 -13.46 16.08 3.09
C GLU A 38 -13.54 15.48 1.68
N PRO A 39 -14.74 15.04 1.21
CA PRO A 39 -14.88 14.46 -0.13
C PRO A 39 -14.41 15.39 -1.26
N TRP A 40 -14.61 16.70 -1.10
CA TRP A 40 -14.19 17.73 -2.07
C TRP A 40 -12.70 18.11 -1.97
N ASN A 41 -11.99 17.63 -0.96
CA ASN A 41 -10.54 17.78 -0.82
C ASN A 41 -9.83 16.40 -0.92
N THR A 42 -10.48 15.45 -1.56
CA THR A 42 -9.98 14.07 -1.71
C THR A 42 -10.01 13.67 -3.18
N ALA A 43 -8.93 13.08 -3.66
CA ALA A 43 -8.84 12.49 -4.99
C ALA A 43 -8.45 11.02 -4.93
N VAL A 44 -9.16 10.17 -5.68
CA VAL A 44 -8.86 8.75 -5.88
C VAL A 44 -8.35 8.54 -7.30
N ILE A 45 -7.06 8.23 -7.43
CA ILE A 45 -6.36 8.08 -8.71
C ILE A 45 -6.05 6.60 -8.93
N SER A 46 -6.52 6.03 -10.03
CA SER A 46 -6.29 4.62 -10.31
C SER A 46 -5.62 4.38 -11.66
N GLY A 47 -4.95 3.23 -11.78
CA GLY A 47 -4.43 2.72 -13.06
C GLY A 47 -5.50 1.97 -13.85
N ILE A 48 -5.17 0.76 -14.32
CA ILE A 48 -6.06 -0.09 -15.11
C ILE A 48 -6.15 -1.49 -14.48
N GLY A 49 -7.35 -2.02 -14.43
CA GLY A 49 -7.67 -3.35 -13.89
C GLY A 49 -9.01 -3.35 -13.17
N CYS A 50 -9.33 -4.46 -12.50
CA CYS A 50 -10.59 -4.56 -11.72
C CYS A 50 -10.59 -3.55 -10.57
N SER A 51 -9.52 -3.48 -9.79
CA SER A 51 -9.32 -2.52 -8.69
C SER A 51 -9.44 -1.07 -9.16
N SER A 52 -9.00 -0.78 -10.38
CA SER A 52 -8.99 0.57 -10.95
C SER A 52 -10.37 1.14 -11.26
N ARG A 53 -11.43 0.36 -11.12
CA ARG A 53 -12.82 0.86 -11.18
C ARG A 53 -13.24 1.62 -9.92
N LEU A 54 -12.45 1.56 -8.86
CA LEU A 54 -12.77 2.12 -7.55
C LEU A 54 -13.15 3.62 -7.59
N PRO A 55 -12.50 4.51 -8.37
CA PRO A 55 -12.90 5.92 -8.45
C PRO A 55 -14.35 6.14 -8.90
N HIS A 56 -14.92 5.21 -9.67
CA HIS A 56 -16.32 5.30 -10.11
C HIS A 56 -17.33 5.09 -8.97
N TYR A 57 -16.87 4.52 -7.85
CA TYR A 57 -17.71 4.17 -6.70
C TYR A 57 -17.47 5.07 -5.49
N MET A 58 -16.62 6.12 -5.67
CA MET A 58 -16.28 7.10 -4.65
C MET A 58 -16.95 8.45 -4.97
N ALA A 59 -17.58 9.05 -3.97
CA ALA A 59 -18.14 10.40 -4.07
C ALA A 59 -17.08 11.48 -3.73
N THR A 60 -15.90 11.34 -4.34
CA THR A 60 -14.74 12.25 -4.25
C THR A 60 -14.35 12.65 -5.66
N TYR A 61 -13.31 13.47 -5.82
CA TYR A 61 -12.65 13.55 -7.11
C TYR A 61 -12.04 12.21 -7.45
N GLY A 62 -12.02 11.86 -8.73
CA GLY A 62 -11.50 10.58 -9.16
C GLY A 62 -11.05 10.58 -10.61
N MET A 63 -10.00 9.83 -10.90
CA MET A 63 -9.46 9.67 -12.25
C MET A 63 -8.99 8.24 -12.47
N ASN A 64 -9.49 7.61 -13.55
CA ASN A 64 -8.80 6.46 -14.16
C ASN A 64 -7.71 6.99 -15.08
N THR A 65 -6.51 6.49 -14.92
CA THR A 65 -5.36 6.88 -15.74
C THR A 65 -5.05 5.82 -16.79
N ILE A 66 -3.81 5.71 -17.20
CA ILE A 66 -3.30 4.69 -18.12
C ILE A 66 -2.66 3.56 -17.29
N HIS A 67 -2.59 2.36 -17.85
CA HIS A 67 -2.02 1.18 -17.21
C HIS A 67 -0.63 1.46 -16.62
N GLY A 68 -0.49 1.23 -15.31
CA GLY A 68 0.72 1.45 -14.55
C GLY A 68 1.12 2.92 -14.34
N ARG A 69 0.21 3.88 -14.56
CA ARG A 69 0.54 5.32 -14.43
C ARG A 69 -0.11 6.01 -13.22
N ALA A 70 -0.87 5.27 -12.42
CA ALA A 70 -1.56 5.83 -11.25
C ALA A 70 -0.61 6.59 -10.30
N ALA A 71 0.52 6.00 -9.93
CA ALA A 71 1.47 6.63 -9.00
C ALA A 71 2.09 7.91 -9.58
N ALA A 72 2.37 7.95 -10.91
CA ALA A 72 2.90 9.15 -11.56
C ALA A 72 1.88 10.30 -11.59
N ILE A 73 0.63 10.00 -11.95
CA ILE A 73 -0.44 11.00 -12.00
C ILE A 73 -0.81 11.46 -10.59
N ALA A 74 -0.90 10.54 -9.62
CA ALA A 74 -1.13 10.87 -8.21
C ALA A 74 -0.04 11.80 -7.64
N THR A 75 1.23 11.53 -7.98
CA THR A 75 2.35 12.42 -7.65
C THR A 75 2.13 13.82 -8.22
N GLY A 76 1.74 13.93 -9.49
CA GLY A 76 1.42 15.22 -10.11
C GLY A 76 0.28 15.95 -9.42
N CYS A 77 -0.80 15.24 -9.05
CA CYS A 77 -1.93 15.81 -8.31
C CYS A 77 -1.48 16.37 -6.95
N LYS A 78 -0.67 15.60 -6.21
CA LYS A 78 -0.19 16.01 -4.87
C LYS A 78 0.75 17.21 -4.93
N VAL A 79 1.70 17.21 -5.88
CA VAL A 79 2.64 18.33 -6.05
C VAL A 79 1.93 19.61 -6.52
N ALA A 80 0.91 19.47 -7.38
CA ALA A 80 0.12 20.61 -7.86
C ALA A 80 -0.82 21.20 -6.79
N ASN A 81 -1.30 20.38 -5.88
CA ASN A 81 -2.13 20.79 -4.75
C ASN A 81 -1.73 20.00 -3.48
N PRO A 82 -0.78 20.54 -2.69
CA PRO A 82 -0.29 19.88 -1.48
C PRO A 82 -1.35 19.63 -0.40
N ASP A 83 -2.44 20.36 -0.38
CA ASP A 83 -3.52 20.21 0.60
C ASP A 83 -4.46 19.05 0.26
N LEU A 84 -4.38 18.51 -0.96
CA LEU A 84 -5.25 17.44 -1.42
C LEU A 84 -4.90 16.11 -0.74
N THR A 85 -5.90 15.43 -0.20
CA THR A 85 -5.75 14.01 0.21
C THR A 85 -5.81 13.12 -1.03
N VAL A 86 -4.72 12.42 -1.33
CA VAL A 86 -4.61 11.60 -2.54
C VAL A 86 -4.51 10.12 -2.19
N TRP A 87 -5.47 9.33 -2.69
CA TRP A 87 -5.48 7.88 -2.65
C TRP A 87 -5.15 7.32 -4.04
N GLN A 88 -4.02 6.66 -4.16
CA GLN A 88 -3.62 5.96 -5.38
C GLN A 88 -4.01 4.49 -5.27
N VAL A 89 -4.68 3.95 -6.26
CA VAL A 89 -5.17 2.56 -6.26
C VAL A 89 -4.67 1.82 -7.50
N SER A 90 -4.04 0.67 -7.29
CA SER A 90 -3.59 -0.24 -8.33
C SER A 90 -3.83 -1.69 -7.92
N GLY A 91 -4.02 -2.57 -8.90
CA GLY A 91 -3.79 -4.00 -8.70
C GLY A 91 -2.29 -4.30 -8.74
N ASP A 92 -1.92 -5.49 -8.27
CA ASP A 92 -0.53 -5.97 -8.27
C ASP A 92 0.08 -5.97 -9.69
N GLY A 93 -0.66 -6.42 -10.70
CA GLY A 93 -0.23 -6.38 -12.09
C GLY A 93 -0.06 -4.97 -12.64
N ASP A 94 -0.98 -4.07 -12.32
CA ASP A 94 -0.92 -2.67 -12.76
C ASP A 94 0.22 -1.90 -12.09
N GLY A 95 0.34 -2.03 -10.76
CA GLY A 95 1.29 -1.26 -9.97
C GLY A 95 2.73 -1.74 -10.04
N LEU A 96 2.94 -3.07 -10.16
CA LEU A 96 4.27 -3.67 -10.02
C LEU A 96 4.88 -4.19 -11.34
N ALA A 97 4.07 -4.41 -12.41
CA ALA A 97 4.61 -4.71 -13.73
C ALA A 97 4.97 -3.40 -14.46
N ILE A 98 4.11 -2.96 -15.36
CA ILE A 98 4.34 -1.72 -16.13
C ILE A 98 4.43 -0.47 -15.24
N GLY A 99 3.79 -0.50 -14.05
CA GLY A 99 3.84 0.57 -13.05
C GLY A 99 5.05 0.55 -12.12
N GLY A 100 5.87 -0.52 -12.14
CA GLY A 100 6.95 -0.74 -11.18
C GLY A 100 7.92 0.44 -11.05
N ASN A 101 8.33 1.05 -12.16
CA ASN A 101 9.17 2.24 -12.12
C ASN A 101 8.53 3.42 -11.36
N HIS A 102 7.24 3.67 -11.56
CA HIS A 102 6.53 4.75 -10.87
C HIS A 102 6.28 4.43 -9.40
N PHE A 103 6.03 3.16 -9.07
CA PHE A 103 5.96 2.69 -7.69
C PHE A 103 7.28 2.94 -6.95
N ILE A 104 8.41 2.53 -7.54
CA ILE A 104 9.75 2.75 -6.97
C ILE A 104 10.01 4.24 -6.74
N HIS A 105 9.74 5.08 -7.75
CA HIS A 105 10.05 6.51 -7.64
C HIS A 105 9.12 7.29 -6.72
N ALA A 106 7.85 6.91 -6.56
CA ALA A 106 6.96 7.49 -5.57
C ALA A 106 7.45 7.21 -4.14
N ASN A 107 7.81 5.94 -3.87
CA ASN A 107 8.40 5.54 -2.59
C ASN A 107 9.74 6.24 -2.32
N ARG A 108 10.68 6.20 -3.29
CA ARG A 108 12.01 6.82 -3.14
C ARG A 108 11.96 8.32 -2.85
N ARG A 109 10.99 9.02 -3.44
CA ARG A 109 10.77 10.45 -3.21
C ARG A 109 9.95 10.73 -1.96
N ASN A 110 9.38 9.71 -1.36
CA ASN A 110 8.48 9.84 -0.22
C ASN A 110 7.34 10.85 -0.49
N ILE A 111 6.67 10.71 -1.65
CA ILE A 111 5.54 11.58 -2.00
C ILE A 111 4.38 11.31 -1.03
N ASN A 112 3.77 12.34 -0.47
CA ASN A 112 2.68 12.19 0.48
C ASN A 112 1.40 11.63 -0.20
N LEU A 113 1.35 10.30 -0.37
CA LEU A 113 0.32 9.52 -1.04
C LEU A 113 -0.12 8.30 -0.23
N ASN A 114 -1.41 8.04 -0.17
CA ASN A 114 -1.95 6.76 0.30
C ASN A 114 -1.97 5.78 -0.87
N MET A 115 -1.00 4.86 -0.94
CA MET A 115 -0.79 3.94 -2.05
C MET A 115 -1.41 2.56 -1.74
N ILE A 116 -2.54 2.27 -2.34
CA ILE A 116 -3.27 1.01 -2.16
C ILE A 116 -2.90 0.03 -3.26
N LEU A 117 -2.41 -1.15 -2.88
CA LEU A 117 -2.08 -2.26 -3.75
C LEU A 117 -3.04 -3.43 -3.48
N LEU A 118 -4.04 -3.63 -4.34
CA LEU A 118 -4.95 -4.76 -4.27
C LEU A 118 -4.31 -5.98 -4.92
N ASN A 119 -3.79 -6.90 -4.09
CA ASN A 119 -2.98 -8.03 -4.52
C ASN A 119 -3.81 -9.32 -4.59
N ASN A 120 -4.24 -9.69 -5.80
CA ASN A 120 -4.94 -10.95 -6.08
C ASN A 120 -4.10 -11.94 -6.88
N ARG A 121 -2.83 -11.64 -7.12
CA ARG A 121 -1.87 -12.49 -7.84
C ARG A 121 -2.33 -12.90 -9.24
N ILE A 122 -3.09 -12.03 -9.94
CA ILE A 122 -3.60 -12.31 -11.29
C ILE A 122 -4.04 -11.05 -12.01
N TYR A 123 -3.90 -10.99 -13.34
CA TYR A 123 -4.62 -10.02 -14.17
C TYR A 123 -6.06 -10.49 -14.39
N GLY A 124 -6.99 -10.05 -13.52
CA GLY A 124 -8.39 -10.48 -13.59
C GLY A 124 -9.16 -9.86 -14.74
N LEU A 125 -8.99 -8.56 -15.02
CA LEU A 125 -9.75 -7.84 -16.05
C LEU A 125 -9.52 -8.41 -17.45
N THR A 126 -8.31 -8.83 -17.76
CA THR A 126 -7.90 -9.40 -19.05
C THR A 126 -8.06 -10.92 -19.13
N LYS A 127 -8.77 -11.51 -18.14
CA LYS A 127 -9.22 -12.90 -18.07
C LYS A 127 -8.16 -13.94 -17.70
N GLY A 128 -7.21 -13.59 -16.82
CA GLY A 128 -6.45 -14.58 -16.06
C GLY A 128 -5.02 -14.82 -16.51
N GLN A 129 -4.31 -13.79 -16.99
CA GLN A 129 -2.86 -13.86 -17.15
C GLN A 129 -2.19 -13.78 -15.78
N TYR A 130 -1.05 -14.46 -15.61
CA TYR A 130 -0.27 -14.33 -14.40
C TYR A 130 0.24 -12.89 -14.23
N SER A 131 0.32 -12.45 -12.99
CA SER A 131 0.82 -11.13 -12.59
C SER A 131 2.24 -11.23 -12.00
N PRO A 132 2.95 -10.13 -11.77
CA PRO A 132 4.26 -10.17 -11.15
C PRO A 132 4.32 -10.82 -9.77
N THR A 133 3.19 -10.94 -9.07
CA THR A 133 3.09 -11.57 -7.75
C THR A 133 2.56 -13.01 -7.80
N SER A 134 2.22 -13.51 -8.98
CA SER A 134 1.82 -14.92 -9.16
C SER A 134 2.97 -15.85 -8.78
N PRO A 135 2.71 -16.93 -8.02
CA PRO A 135 3.77 -17.85 -7.59
C PRO A 135 4.42 -18.56 -8.78
N ARG A 136 5.69 -18.96 -8.62
CA ARG A 136 6.38 -19.82 -9.58
C ARG A 136 5.58 -21.12 -9.80
N GLY A 137 5.45 -21.54 -11.05
CA GLY A 137 4.67 -22.70 -11.44
C GLY A 137 3.16 -22.44 -11.59
N PHE A 138 2.70 -21.21 -11.44
CA PHE A 138 1.29 -20.86 -11.62
C PHE A 138 0.83 -21.15 -13.05
N VAL A 139 -0.20 -22.01 -13.18
CA VAL A 139 -0.77 -22.40 -14.47
C VAL A 139 -1.95 -21.50 -14.83
N SER A 140 -1.95 -20.93 -16.02
CA SER A 140 -3.05 -20.16 -16.57
C SER A 140 -3.24 -20.47 -18.06
N LYS A 141 -4.30 -19.93 -18.69
CA LYS A 141 -4.54 -20.14 -20.12
C LYS A 141 -3.41 -19.61 -21.00
N SER A 142 -2.74 -18.53 -20.57
CA SER A 142 -1.60 -17.93 -21.29
C SER A 142 -0.25 -18.55 -20.87
N SER A 143 -0.21 -19.33 -19.80
CA SER A 143 0.98 -20.00 -19.29
C SER A 143 0.62 -21.46 -18.91
N PRO A 144 0.31 -22.31 -19.91
CA PRO A 144 -0.24 -23.64 -19.68
C PRO A 144 0.76 -24.61 -19.04
N TYR A 145 2.06 -24.31 -19.08
CA TYR A 145 3.13 -25.11 -18.45
C TYR A 145 3.62 -24.53 -17.11
N GLY A 146 2.94 -23.49 -16.61
CA GLY A 146 3.31 -22.77 -15.40
C GLY A 146 4.32 -21.66 -15.64
N THR A 147 4.35 -20.70 -14.71
CA THR A 147 5.31 -19.60 -14.71
C THR A 147 6.69 -20.08 -14.25
N VAL A 148 7.75 -19.51 -14.81
CA VAL A 148 9.14 -19.84 -14.44
C VAL A 148 9.84 -18.71 -13.67
N GLU A 149 9.15 -17.59 -13.50
CA GLU A 149 9.63 -16.40 -12.82
C GLU A 149 9.38 -16.49 -11.31
N ASP A 150 10.26 -15.87 -10.53
CA ASP A 150 10.00 -15.66 -9.11
C ASP A 150 9.09 -14.45 -8.91
N PRO A 151 8.10 -14.55 -8.00
CA PRO A 151 7.16 -13.47 -7.78
C PRO A 151 7.81 -12.26 -7.10
N PHE A 152 7.41 -11.05 -7.49
CA PHE A 152 7.67 -9.87 -6.69
C PHE A 152 6.94 -9.98 -5.34
N ARG A 153 7.63 -9.55 -4.31
CA ARG A 153 7.08 -9.34 -2.98
C ARG A 153 6.95 -7.83 -2.75
N PRO A 154 5.74 -7.28 -2.65
CA PRO A 154 5.54 -5.83 -2.60
C PRO A 154 6.34 -5.11 -1.52
N ALA A 155 6.51 -5.74 -0.36
CA ALA A 155 7.31 -5.20 0.74
C ALA A 155 8.80 -5.08 0.38
N GLU A 156 9.40 -6.10 -0.28
CA GLU A 156 10.80 -6.04 -0.72
C GLU A 156 11.02 -4.88 -1.67
N LEU A 157 10.10 -4.69 -2.62
CA LEU A 157 10.17 -3.61 -3.58
C LEU A 157 10.00 -2.25 -2.91
N CYS A 158 9.08 -2.13 -1.96
CA CYS A 158 8.86 -0.94 -1.17
C CYS A 158 10.12 -0.57 -0.35
N PHE A 159 10.67 -1.52 0.40
CA PHE A 159 11.85 -1.28 1.24
C PHE A 159 13.11 -1.07 0.41
N GLY A 160 13.28 -1.81 -0.71
CA GLY A 160 14.36 -1.57 -1.68
C GLY A 160 14.30 -0.18 -2.32
N ALA A 161 13.11 0.39 -2.44
CA ALA A 161 12.88 1.77 -2.89
C ALA A 161 12.94 2.82 -1.76
N ARG A 162 13.40 2.44 -0.56
CA ARG A 162 13.44 3.29 0.64
C ARG A 162 12.07 3.71 1.16
N GLY A 163 11.04 2.85 1.02
CA GLY A 163 9.71 3.12 1.57
C GLY A 163 9.73 3.27 3.10
N HIS A 164 9.06 4.29 3.59
CA HIS A 164 9.00 4.63 5.02
C HIS A 164 7.76 4.08 5.70
N PHE A 165 6.74 3.71 4.94
CA PHE A 165 5.53 3.07 5.46
C PHE A 165 5.18 1.83 4.63
N PHE A 166 4.86 0.75 5.33
CA PHE A 166 4.29 -0.45 4.73
C PHE A 166 3.34 -1.14 5.72
N ALA A 167 2.11 -1.39 5.27
CA ALA A 167 1.11 -2.13 6.03
C ALA A 167 0.47 -3.20 5.16
N ARG A 168 -0.05 -4.26 5.80
CA ARG A 168 -0.76 -5.35 5.11
C ARG A 168 -2.05 -5.72 5.83
N ALA A 169 -3.13 -5.91 5.06
CA ALA A 169 -4.39 -6.45 5.54
C ALA A 169 -4.98 -7.45 4.56
N VAL A 170 -6.03 -8.14 4.97
CA VAL A 170 -6.83 -9.04 4.13
C VAL A 170 -8.15 -8.36 3.82
N ALA A 171 -8.60 -8.36 2.58
CA ALA A 171 -9.82 -7.66 2.16
C ALA A 171 -11.07 -8.03 2.98
N THR A 172 -11.15 -9.27 3.45
CA THR A 172 -12.25 -9.77 4.31
C THR A 172 -12.10 -9.41 5.79
N ASP A 173 -10.97 -8.82 6.19
CA ASP A 173 -10.75 -8.30 7.54
C ASP A 173 -11.05 -6.80 7.57
N ALA A 174 -12.32 -6.43 7.63
CA ALA A 174 -12.72 -5.03 7.59
C ALA A 174 -12.12 -4.20 8.75
N PRO A 175 -12.09 -4.66 10.02
CA PRO A 175 -11.43 -3.90 11.08
C PRO A 175 -9.95 -3.66 10.82
N GLY A 176 -9.17 -4.70 10.51
CA GLY A 176 -7.75 -4.60 10.22
C GLY A 176 -7.47 -3.70 9.01
N THR A 177 -8.29 -3.82 7.96
CA THR A 177 -8.17 -2.95 6.77
C THR A 177 -8.43 -1.48 7.11
N VAL A 178 -9.47 -1.18 7.92
CA VAL A 178 -9.77 0.20 8.34
C VAL A 178 -8.61 0.79 9.15
N GLU A 179 -8.06 0.04 10.09
CA GLU A 179 -6.95 0.54 10.93
C GLU A 179 -5.68 0.84 10.10
N ILE A 180 -5.28 -0.02 9.17
CA ILE A 180 -4.10 0.28 8.33
C ILE A 180 -4.35 1.47 7.38
N LEU A 181 -5.58 1.68 6.90
CA LEU A 181 -5.92 2.83 6.07
C LEU A 181 -5.88 4.13 6.88
N LYS A 182 -6.32 4.10 8.15
CA LYS A 182 -6.19 5.25 9.07
C LYS A 182 -4.72 5.55 9.38
N ALA A 183 -3.92 4.52 9.62
CA ALA A 183 -2.48 4.67 9.82
C ALA A 183 -1.80 5.27 8.58
N ALA A 184 -2.13 4.78 7.39
CA ALA A 184 -1.62 5.30 6.13
C ALA A 184 -1.96 6.78 5.92
N TYR A 185 -3.18 7.19 6.23
CA TYR A 185 -3.59 8.59 6.15
C TYR A 185 -2.82 9.50 7.13
N ASN A 186 -2.52 9.00 8.33
CA ASN A 186 -1.78 9.73 9.36
C ASN A 186 -0.28 9.79 9.07
N HIS A 187 0.26 8.84 8.32
CA HIS A 187 1.65 8.84 7.90
C HIS A 187 1.91 10.00 6.91
N LYS A 188 2.97 10.73 7.13
CA LYS A 188 3.38 11.80 6.23
C LYS A 188 4.42 11.29 5.23
N GLY A 189 3.97 10.92 4.04
CA GLY A 189 4.81 10.35 3.01
C GLY A 189 4.11 9.29 2.16
N ALA A 190 4.90 8.45 1.48
CA ALA A 190 4.40 7.36 0.64
C ALA A 190 3.98 6.16 1.51
N ALA A 191 2.69 6.08 1.82
CA ALA A 191 2.11 5.02 2.65
C ALA A 191 1.61 3.87 1.76
N VAL A 192 2.36 2.76 1.69
CA VAL A 192 1.99 1.56 0.92
C VAL A 192 1.16 0.60 1.77
N CYS A 193 -0.09 0.36 1.36
CA CYS A 193 -0.97 -0.65 1.94
C CYS A 193 -1.19 -1.79 0.94
N GLU A 194 -0.64 -2.97 1.24
CA GLU A 194 -0.94 -4.20 0.51
C GLU A 194 -2.21 -4.85 1.07
N ILE A 195 -3.21 -5.02 0.22
CA ILE A 195 -4.47 -5.68 0.57
C ILE A 195 -4.51 -7.04 -0.13
N LEU A 196 -4.42 -8.11 0.64
CA LEU A 196 -4.56 -9.47 0.15
C LEU A 196 -6.02 -9.70 -0.28
N GLN A 197 -6.23 -9.79 -1.59
CA GLN A 197 -7.55 -9.79 -2.22
C GLN A 197 -7.75 -11.09 -3.02
N ASN A 198 -8.97 -11.60 -3.10
CA ASN A 198 -9.30 -12.83 -3.81
C ASN A 198 -10.02 -12.55 -5.13
N CYS A 199 -9.48 -13.05 -6.24
CA CYS A 199 -10.16 -13.08 -7.52
C CYS A 199 -10.95 -14.39 -7.68
N VAL A 200 -12.25 -14.35 -7.40
CA VAL A 200 -13.14 -15.54 -7.38
C VAL A 200 -13.25 -16.24 -8.72
N ILE A 201 -12.86 -15.61 -9.83
CA ILE A 201 -13.03 -16.17 -11.19
C ILE A 201 -11.73 -16.78 -11.72
N PHE A 202 -10.59 -16.12 -11.53
CA PHE A 202 -9.34 -16.51 -12.21
C PHE A 202 -8.25 -16.96 -11.25
N ASN A 203 -8.36 -16.67 -9.95
CA ASN A 203 -7.37 -17.07 -8.95
C ASN A 203 -8.05 -17.22 -7.58
N ASN A 204 -9.10 -18.02 -7.54
CA ASN A 204 -9.83 -18.25 -6.30
C ASN A 204 -8.96 -19.05 -5.32
N GLY A 205 -8.92 -18.61 -4.07
CA GLY A 205 -8.21 -19.29 -3.00
C GLY A 205 -6.72 -18.90 -2.88
N THR A 206 -6.23 -17.93 -3.65
CA THR A 206 -4.79 -17.55 -3.62
C THR A 206 -4.29 -17.11 -2.24
N HIS A 207 -5.17 -16.71 -1.34
CA HIS A 207 -4.87 -16.29 0.03
C HIS A 207 -5.67 -17.08 1.09
N ASP A 208 -6.14 -18.30 0.77
CA ASP A 208 -7.03 -19.09 1.63
C ASP A 208 -6.52 -19.26 3.06
N ALA A 209 -5.19 -19.37 3.22
CA ALA A 209 -4.58 -19.50 4.55
C ALA A 209 -5.01 -18.40 5.53
N VAL A 210 -5.32 -17.19 5.04
CA VAL A 210 -5.66 -16.02 5.88
C VAL A 210 -6.97 -15.33 5.46
N TYR A 211 -7.66 -15.82 4.42
CA TYR A 211 -8.82 -15.13 3.87
C TYR A 211 -10.05 -15.28 4.75
N SER A 212 -10.25 -16.43 5.41
CA SER A 212 -11.30 -16.61 6.41
C SER A 212 -10.86 -16.13 7.80
N LYS A 213 -11.82 -15.89 8.70
CA LYS A 213 -11.53 -15.51 10.09
C LYS A 213 -10.79 -16.62 10.83
N GLU A 214 -11.20 -17.86 10.62
CA GLU A 214 -10.59 -19.06 11.22
C GLU A 214 -9.17 -19.27 10.67
N GLY A 215 -8.97 -19.07 9.37
CA GLY A 215 -7.64 -19.12 8.74
C GLY A 215 -6.69 -18.08 9.33
N ARG A 216 -7.15 -16.84 9.48
CA ARG A 216 -6.35 -15.78 10.11
C ARG A 216 -5.98 -16.08 11.56
N ALA A 217 -6.91 -16.63 12.34
CA ALA A 217 -6.63 -16.98 13.73
C ALA A 217 -5.46 -17.97 13.86
N LYS A 218 -5.29 -18.87 12.88
CA LYS A 218 -4.23 -19.88 12.87
C LYS A 218 -2.95 -19.41 12.18
N ASN A 219 -3.08 -18.71 11.04
CA ASN A 219 -1.99 -18.51 10.11
C ASN A 219 -1.56 -17.04 9.96
N ALA A 220 -2.12 -16.12 10.75
CA ALA A 220 -1.70 -14.73 10.75
C ALA A 220 -1.12 -14.32 12.10
N ILE A 221 -0.21 -13.35 12.05
CA ILE A 221 0.24 -12.58 13.19
C ILE A 221 -0.13 -11.12 12.95
N TYR A 222 -0.91 -10.53 13.88
CA TYR A 222 -1.19 -9.10 13.85
C TYR A 222 -0.04 -8.37 14.53
N VAL A 223 0.62 -7.51 13.78
CA VAL A 223 1.76 -6.71 14.26
C VAL A 223 1.27 -5.32 14.64
N GLU A 224 1.58 -4.91 15.85
CA GLU A 224 1.32 -3.59 16.41
C GLU A 224 2.60 -3.05 17.04
N HIS A 225 2.85 -1.75 16.89
CA HIS A 225 4.00 -1.11 17.54
C HIS A 225 3.99 -1.34 19.05
N ASP A 226 5.16 -1.59 19.63
CA ASP A 226 5.38 -1.88 21.07
C ASP A 226 4.62 -3.12 21.60
N LYS A 227 4.16 -4.03 20.73
CA LYS A 227 3.53 -5.28 21.16
C LYS A 227 4.42 -6.48 20.85
N PRO A 228 4.37 -7.52 21.71
CA PRO A 228 5.08 -8.77 21.46
C PRO A 228 4.48 -9.50 20.25
N LEU A 229 5.36 -10.08 19.45
CA LEU A 229 5.02 -10.83 18.23
C LEU A 229 4.45 -12.21 18.59
N ILE A 230 3.22 -12.24 19.06
CA ILE A 230 2.48 -13.43 19.54
C ILE A 230 1.32 -13.74 18.60
N PHE A 231 1.11 -15.02 18.26
CA PHE A 231 0.05 -15.48 17.37
C PHE A 231 -0.49 -16.85 17.77
N GLY A 232 -1.44 -17.38 16.97
CA GLY A 232 -2.17 -18.63 17.25
C GLY A 232 -3.54 -18.35 17.87
N GLU A 233 -4.47 -19.30 17.74
CA GLU A 233 -5.85 -19.15 18.22
C GLU A 233 -5.94 -18.81 19.71
N ASN A 234 -5.01 -19.36 20.52
CA ASN A 234 -4.94 -19.15 21.96
C ASN A 234 -3.70 -18.32 22.35
N ARG A 235 -3.08 -17.60 21.41
CA ARG A 235 -1.84 -16.84 21.63
C ARG A 235 -0.70 -17.72 22.16
N GLU A 236 -0.64 -18.96 21.72
CA GLU A 236 0.30 -19.99 22.19
C GLU A 236 1.67 -19.93 21.54
N TYR A 237 1.84 -19.21 20.43
CA TYR A 237 3.10 -19.08 19.71
C TYR A 237 3.65 -17.67 19.76
N GLY A 238 4.99 -17.56 19.70
CA GLY A 238 5.69 -16.29 19.59
C GLY A 238 6.87 -16.36 18.65
N LEU A 239 7.37 -15.20 18.24
CA LEU A 239 8.59 -15.10 17.43
C LEU A 239 9.77 -14.70 18.32
N MET A 240 10.88 -15.44 18.17
CA MET A 240 12.17 -15.12 18.77
C MET A 240 13.23 -15.00 17.69
N GLN A 241 14.30 -14.27 17.98
CA GLN A 241 15.47 -14.22 17.11
C GLN A 241 16.28 -15.52 17.21
N GLU A 242 16.73 -16.03 16.07
CA GLU A 242 17.68 -17.14 15.99
C GLU A 242 18.78 -16.79 14.97
N GLY A 243 19.96 -16.48 15.45
CA GLY A 243 21.01 -15.92 14.60
C GLY A 243 20.56 -14.66 13.89
N PHE A 244 20.61 -14.63 12.57
CA PHE A 244 20.07 -13.55 11.73
C PHE A 244 18.63 -13.81 11.28
N GLY A 245 18.01 -14.92 11.72
CA GLY A 245 16.65 -15.30 11.35
C GLY A 245 15.64 -15.11 12.48
N LEU A 246 14.45 -15.64 12.22
CA LEU A 246 13.37 -15.76 13.20
C LEU A 246 13.09 -17.24 13.43
N LYS A 247 12.60 -17.59 14.62
CA LYS A 247 12.03 -18.89 14.93
C LYS A 247 10.70 -18.75 15.62
N ILE A 248 9.83 -19.72 15.38
CA ILE A 248 8.58 -19.89 16.12
C ILE A 248 8.89 -20.66 17.40
N VAL A 249 8.37 -20.18 18.51
CA VAL A 249 8.45 -20.85 19.81
C VAL A 249 7.06 -21.00 20.42
N LYS A 250 6.87 -22.01 21.26
CA LYS A 250 5.64 -22.17 21.99
C LYS A 250 5.79 -21.60 23.40
N ILE A 251 4.94 -20.66 23.73
CA ILE A 251 4.94 -19.97 25.04
C ILE A 251 4.50 -20.97 26.12
N GLY A 252 5.20 -20.98 27.25
CA GLY A 252 4.99 -21.93 28.34
C GLY A 252 5.76 -23.24 28.23
N GLU A 253 6.43 -23.53 27.10
CA GLU A 253 7.32 -24.67 26.95
C GLU A 253 8.78 -24.25 27.09
N ASN A 254 9.63 -25.16 27.59
CA ASN A 254 11.07 -24.94 27.79
C ASN A 254 11.44 -23.67 28.57
N GLY A 255 10.56 -23.19 29.43
CA GLY A 255 10.76 -21.98 30.23
C GLY A 255 10.53 -20.67 29.47
N ILE A 256 10.06 -20.71 28.22
CA ILE A 256 9.77 -19.54 27.41
C ILE A 256 8.52 -18.84 27.92
N THR A 257 8.62 -17.53 28.11
CA THR A 257 7.52 -16.66 28.55
C THR A 257 7.25 -15.55 27.51
N GLU A 258 6.17 -14.79 27.64
CA GLU A 258 5.90 -13.65 26.76
C GLU A 258 7.03 -12.60 26.77
N LYS A 259 7.83 -12.52 27.82
CA LYS A 259 8.95 -11.57 27.95
C LYS A 259 10.14 -11.92 27.04
N ASP A 260 10.21 -13.16 26.59
CA ASP A 260 11.25 -13.65 25.71
C ASP A 260 10.90 -13.44 24.24
N ILE A 261 9.65 -13.04 23.95
CA ILE A 261 9.17 -12.82 22.60
C ILE A 261 9.61 -11.45 22.08
N LEU A 262 10.02 -11.40 20.82
CA LEU A 262 10.37 -10.15 20.15
C LEU A 262 9.20 -9.15 20.20
N VAL A 263 9.51 -7.90 20.50
CA VAL A 263 8.56 -6.79 20.43
C VAL A 263 8.70 -6.12 19.08
N HIS A 264 7.58 -5.84 18.43
CA HIS A 264 7.56 -5.14 17.16
C HIS A 264 7.81 -3.64 17.35
N ASP A 265 8.77 -3.10 16.61
CA ASP A 265 9.00 -1.66 16.48
C ASP A 265 8.76 -1.23 15.04
N ALA A 266 7.58 -0.63 14.78
CA ALA A 266 7.23 -0.12 13.47
C ALA A 266 8.04 1.14 13.09
N HIS A 267 8.58 1.86 14.08
CA HIS A 267 9.29 3.13 13.91
C HIS A 267 10.83 2.96 13.84
N CYS A 268 11.33 1.73 13.91
CA CYS A 268 12.76 1.46 13.80
C CYS A 268 13.28 1.88 12.42
N GLU A 269 14.32 2.69 12.37
CA GLU A 269 14.96 3.11 11.11
C GLU A 269 15.56 1.91 10.36
N ASP A 270 16.21 0.98 11.10
CA ASP A 270 16.68 -0.29 10.55
C ASP A 270 15.49 -1.19 10.21
N ASN A 271 15.30 -1.46 8.93
CA ASN A 271 14.18 -2.23 8.43
C ASN A 271 14.38 -3.76 8.44
N THR A 272 15.47 -4.27 9.01
CA THR A 272 15.83 -5.69 8.93
C THR A 272 14.74 -6.61 9.50
N LEU A 273 14.26 -6.33 10.72
CA LEU A 273 13.17 -7.13 11.32
C LEU A 273 11.86 -6.92 10.58
N GLN A 274 11.53 -5.69 10.22
CA GLN A 274 10.33 -5.33 9.48
C GLN A 274 10.27 -6.05 8.12
N LEU A 275 11.39 -6.13 7.40
CA LEU A 275 11.48 -6.88 6.15
C LEU A 275 11.26 -8.38 6.38
N LYS A 276 11.86 -8.96 7.41
CA LYS A 276 11.63 -10.38 7.76
C LYS A 276 10.16 -10.65 8.04
N LEU A 277 9.50 -9.82 8.84
CA LEU A 277 8.07 -9.93 9.13
C LEU A 277 7.24 -9.85 7.84
N ALA A 278 7.54 -8.88 6.98
CA ALA A 278 6.83 -8.69 5.72
C ALA A 278 6.98 -9.86 4.74
N LEU A 279 8.06 -10.63 4.84
CA LEU A 279 8.35 -11.78 3.98
C LEU A 279 7.79 -13.11 4.48
N MET A 280 7.35 -13.20 5.74
CA MET A 280 6.73 -14.40 6.31
C MET A 280 5.44 -14.82 5.58
N GLY A 281 5.05 -16.08 5.73
CA GLY A 281 3.77 -16.59 5.23
C GLY A 281 3.77 -17.01 3.75
N ASN A 282 4.95 -17.21 3.17
CA ASN A 282 5.09 -17.64 1.77
C ASN A 282 5.43 -19.12 1.62
N GLY A 283 4.85 -19.97 2.46
CA GLY A 283 5.13 -21.43 2.46
C GLY A 283 6.36 -21.81 3.28
N ASP A 284 6.87 -20.91 4.10
CA ASP A 284 8.05 -21.06 4.96
C ASP A 284 7.72 -21.57 6.37
N GLY A 285 6.45 -21.88 6.64
CA GLY A 285 5.96 -22.32 7.94
C GLY A 285 5.69 -21.18 8.93
N PHE A 286 6.00 -19.92 8.58
CA PHE A 286 5.70 -18.75 9.40
C PHE A 286 4.28 -18.22 9.13
N PRO A 287 3.67 -17.49 10.10
CA PRO A 287 2.40 -16.83 9.90
C PRO A 287 2.54 -15.64 8.94
N VAL A 288 1.45 -15.24 8.29
CA VAL A 288 1.37 -14.00 7.51
C VAL A 288 1.30 -12.80 8.46
N ALA A 289 2.24 -11.86 8.35
CA ALA A 289 2.18 -10.61 9.13
C ALA A 289 1.13 -9.66 8.55
N LEU A 290 0.19 -9.23 9.38
CA LEU A 290 -0.88 -8.27 9.11
C LEU A 290 -0.77 -7.09 10.08
N GLY A 291 -1.15 -5.91 9.66
CA GLY A 291 -1.05 -4.67 10.43
C GLY A 291 -0.01 -3.71 9.86
N VAL A 292 0.41 -2.73 10.65
CA VAL A 292 1.44 -1.76 10.28
C VAL A 292 2.82 -2.36 10.57
N ILE A 293 3.53 -2.72 9.51
CA ILE A 293 4.85 -3.38 9.61
C ILE A 293 5.97 -2.35 9.74
N ARG A 294 5.84 -1.21 9.05
CA ARG A 294 6.81 -0.10 9.07
C ARG A 294 6.06 1.22 9.03
N ASP A 295 6.47 2.18 9.86
CA ASP A 295 5.95 3.55 9.92
C ASP A 295 7.05 4.47 10.48
N VAL A 296 7.90 5.00 9.60
CA VAL A 296 9.08 5.82 9.97
C VAL A 296 8.95 7.20 9.38
N ASP A 297 9.09 8.21 10.21
CA ASP A 297 9.05 9.61 9.79
C ASP A 297 10.22 9.95 8.88
N ALA A 298 9.91 10.65 7.78
CA ALA A 298 10.93 11.15 6.86
C ALA A 298 10.43 12.38 6.09
N PRO A 299 11.32 13.27 5.65
CA PRO A 299 10.93 14.41 4.81
C PRO A 299 10.24 13.96 3.52
N THR A 300 9.17 14.65 3.13
CA THR A 300 8.48 14.41 1.87
C THR A 300 9.07 15.27 0.74
N TYR A 301 9.02 14.77 -0.49
CA TYR A 301 9.47 15.52 -1.66
C TYR A 301 8.63 16.78 -1.88
N ASP A 302 7.32 16.68 -1.74
CA ASP A 302 6.37 17.77 -1.93
C ASP A 302 6.61 18.92 -0.95
N ASP A 303 6.84 18.64 0.34
CA ASP A 303 7.21 19.66 1.33
C ASP A 303 8.58 20.28 1.02
N CYS A 304 9.58 19.46 0.69
CA CYS A 304 10.92 19.94 0.38
C CYS A 304 10.94 20.85 -0.85
N VAL A 305 10.18 20.51 -1.91
CA VAL A 305 10.04 21.35 -3.11
C VAL A 305 9.34 22.66 -2.77
N THR A 306 8.26 22.60 -2.00
CA THR A 306 7.54 23.81 -1.57
C THR A 306 8.46 24.74 -0.75
N ALA A 307 9.17 24.18 0.22
CA ALA A 307 10.13 24.95 1.03
C ALA A 307 11.23 25.59 0.17
N GLN A 308 11.79 24.84 -0.81
CA GLN A 308 12.80 25.37 -1.73
C GLN A 308 12.25 26.51 -2.59
N ILE A 309 11.01 26.38 -3.09
CA ILE A 309 10.35 27.44 -3.88
C ILE A 309 10.19 28.71 -3.02
N GLU A 310 9.73 28.58 -1.78
CA GLU A 310 9.55 29.75 -0.89
C GLU A 310 10.88 30.39 -0.50
N GLU A 311 11.91 29.61 -0.27
CA GLU A 311 13.27 30.12 -0.03
C GLU A 311 13.79 30.93 -1.21
N VAL A 312 13.65 30.41 -2.45
CA VAL A 312 14.08 31.11 -3.66
C VAL A 312 13.25 32.39 -3.88
N LYS A 313 11.93 32.35 -3.66
CA LYS A 313 11.07 33.55 -3.74
C LYS A 313 11.46 34.62 -2.72
N ALA A 314 11.88 34.23 -1.51
CA ALA A 314 12.29 35.16 -0.48
C ALA A 314 13.57 35.94 -0.86
N GLN A 315 14.42 35.38 -1.73
CA GLN A 315 15.64 36.04 -2.23
C GLN A 315 15.32 37.20 -3.18
N LYS A 316 14.10 37.29 -3.72
CA LYS A 316 13.58 38.37 -4.60
C LYS A 316 14.59 38.89 -5.62
N LYS A 317 15.23 37.98 -6.34
CA LYS A 317 16.24 38.34 -7.34
C LYS A 317 15.63 39.09 -8.54
N TYR A 318 14.37 38.80 -8.85
CA TYR A 318 13.60 39.42 -9.92
C TYR A 318 12.20 39.76 -9.44
N HIS A 319 11.66 40.97 -9.81
CA HIS A 319 10.39 41.44 -9.32
C HIS A 319 9.22 41.20 -10.30
N ASN A 320 9.56 40.95 -11.56
CA ASN A 320 8.58 40.71 -12.62
C ASN A 320 9.20 39.87 -13.77
N PHE A 321 8.35 39.46 -14.71
CA PHE A 321 8.76 38.60 -15.83
C PHE A 321 9.70 39.34 -16.82
N ALA A 322 9.57 40.62 -17.00
CA ALA A 322 10.43 41.40 -17.88
C ALA A 322 11.87 41.41 -17.36
N GLU A 323 12.07 41.67 -16.05
CA GLU A 323 13.38 41.59 -15.41
C GLU A 323 14.01 40.21 -15.52
N LEU A 324 13.20 39.15 -15.44
CA LEU A 324 13.69 37.76 -15.61
C LEU A 324 14.19 37.53 -17.04
N LEU A 325 13.49 38.04 -18.05
CA LEU A 325 13.88 37.91 -19.45
C LEU A 325 15.17 38.67 -19.79
N GLU A 326 15.45 39.77 -19.06
CA GLU A 326 16.62 40.63 -19.26
C GLU A 326 17.87 40.15 -18.51
N THR A 327 17.84 38.95 -17.91
CA THR A 327 18.96 38.44 -17.08
C THR A 327 20.12 37.86 -17.87
N ASN A 328 19.92 37.54 -19.14
CA ASN A 328 20.93 36.99 -20.04
C ASN A 328 21.26 37.99 -21.15
N ASP A 329 22.16 37.56 -22.07
CA ASP A 329 22.45 38.36 -23.26
C ASP A 329 21.15 38.59 -24.05
N ILE A 330 20.78 39.86 -24.14
CA ILE A 330 19.61 40.29 -24.91
C ILE A 330 20.08 41.01 -26.17
N TRP A 331 19.33 40.87 -27.28
CA TRP A 331 19.53 41.64 -28.46
C TRP A 331 18.20 42.24 -28.93
N GLU A 332 18.28 43.42 -29.48
CA GLU A 332 17.15 44.10 -30.05
C GLU A 332 16.97 43.73 -31.49
N VAL A 333 15.76 43.23 -31.86
CA VAL A 333 15.41 42.99 -33.27
C VAL A 333 14.95 44.31 -33.86
N LYS A 334 15.75 44.88 -34.76
CA LYS A 334 15.45 46.11 -35.50
C LYS A 334 14.58 45.84 -36.70
#